data_25708c0166706052ff85ee50ce0d4f13
#
_entry.id   25708c0166706052ff85ee50ce0d4f13
#
_cell.length_a   1.000
_cell.length_b   1.000
_cell.length_c   1.000
_cell.angle_alpha   90.00
_cell.angle_beta   90.00
_cell.angle_gamma   90.00
#
_symmetry.space_group_name_H-M   'P 1'
#
loop_
_entity.id
_entity.type
_entity.pdbx_description
1 polymer ?
#
loop_
_entity_poly.entity_id
_entity_poly.type
_entity_poly.pdbx_seq_one_letter_code
_entity_poly.pdbx_strand_id
1 'polypeptide(L)'
;MHLGGRKFCAGAFVATGLTMLASALAGSGPASRWPQYGFNARHTLFDPFEQTLSRSNVTDLSLQWEFMTGNGTGIAPLSGPALANGVLYVASMAQTTFTALDAETGTSRWIYTGLSTFSNPAVGGRHVYTASLDGNLYAFPTNCVGTCTPTWTVPVGALGTNSPPTWSNGNIYIGGYDGRVYAFNATTGAELWSGQVNPPQLTDPLNFAPAVSGNRVYVSGDRGVYAFPASCTTPCDPLWVARTQFSPDAAPTVADGFVLVGDYQGTIYAFDAATGNLNWKGRVTASPHEIATAHGVAYVTTGRGELVAFAVAGCGEAVCSPLWTSAPSGVSLFTPTVANGVVYVGALDFIYTQGNVLAYPTTCTDGCQPLATLVLGGANETPVAVVGGRVYATTVNGSIDSFGLAQ
;
A
#
# COMPACT_ATOMS: atom_id res chain seq x y z
N MET A 1 44.24 78.14 24.73
CA MET A 1 43.32 77.11 25.27
C MET A 1 43.57 75.86 24.49
N HIS A 2 43.97 74.78 25.17
CA HIS A 2 44.61 73.59 24.60
C HIS A 2 43.63 72.65 23.96
N LEU A 3 43.99 72.17 22.76
CA LEU A 3 43.40 71.07 22.10
C LEU A 3 44.45 69.96 21.94
N GLY A 4 44.25 68.85 22.64
CA GLY A 4 45.09 67.68 22.62
C GLY A 4 44.73 66.75 21.46
N GLY A 5 45.69 66.46 20.59
CA GLY A 5 45.56 65.47 19.54
C GLY A 5 45.83 64.04 20.06
N ARG A 6 45.00 63.13 19.71
CA ARG A 6 45.27 61.68 19.88
C ARG A 6 45.54 61.04 18.50
N LYS A 7 46.74 60.42 18.42
CA LYS A 7 47.19 59.62 17.25
C LYS A 7 46.45 58.28 17.26
N PHE A 8 45.88 57.90 16.14
CA PHE A 8 45.39 56.54 15.88
C PHE A 8 46.51 55.70 15.27
N CYS A 9 46.82 54.56 15.94
CA CYS A 9 47.62 53.48 15.35
C CYS A 9 46.75 52.58 14.46
N ALA A 10 47.17 52.43 13.19
CA ALA A 10 46.58 51.46 12.27
C ALA A 10 47.10 50.05 12.64
N GLY A 11 46.25 49.18 13.12
CA GLY A 11 46.49 47.75 13.25
C GLY A 11 45.95 47.00 12.04
N ALA A 12 46.82 46.30 11.32
CA ALA A 12 46.46 45.42 10.21
C ALA A 12 45.77 44.16 10.75
N PHE A 13 44.49 43.95 10.41
CA PHE A 13 43.82 42.66 10.64
C PHE A 13 44.09 41.74 9.47
N VAL A 14 44.79 40.64 9.71
CA VAL A 14 44.88 39.49 8.79
C VAL A 14 43.56 38.72 8.93
N ALA A 15 42.76 38.76 7.91
CA ALA A 15 41.55 37.93 7.78
C ALA A 15 41.95 36.51 7.36
N THR A 16 42.02 35.57 8.30
CA THR A 16 42.04 34.13 8.00
C THR A 16 40.62 33.72 7.61
N GLY A 17 40.43 33.47 6.31
CA GLY A 17 39.18 32.93 5.77
C GLY A 17 38.97 31.52 6.28
N LEU A 18 38.01 31.34 7.22
CA LEU A 18 37.41 30.06 7.57
C LEU A 18 36.34 29.78 6.52
N THR A 19 36.63 28.96 5.54
CA THR A 19 35.65 28.34 4.66
C THR A 19 34.82 27.36 5.53
N MET A 20 33.67 27.80 6.04
CA MET A 20 32.68 26.90 6.51
C MET A 20 32.10 26.14 5.33
N LEU A 21 32.42 24.85 5.21
CA LEU A 21 31.62 23.90 4.47
C LEU A 21 30.25 23.88 5.15
N ALA A 22 29.29 24.57 4.56
CA ALA A 22 27.89 24.36 4.86
C ALA A 22 27.54 22.94 4.37
N SER A 23 27.61 21.97 5.29
CA SER A 23 26.90 20.70 5.13
C SER A 23 25.43 21.09 5.01
N ALA A 24 24.87 21.02 3.82
CA ALA A 24 23.45 21.06 3.61
C ALA A 24 22.87 19.89 4.39
N LEU A 25 22.38 20.16 5.60
CA LEU A 25 21.40 19.33 6.26
C LEU A 25 20.18 19.36 5.32
N ALA A 26 20.06 18.37 4.45
CA ALA A 26 18.82 18.07 3.78
C ALA A 26 17.78 18.00 4.90
N GLY A 27 16.90 19.02 4.96
CA GLY A 27 15.81 19.05 5.90
C GLY A 27 15.05 17.75 5.74
N SER A 28 14.92 16.98 6.82
CA SER A 28 14.03 15.84 6.88
C SER A 28 12.60 16.38 6.70
N GLY A 29 12.14 16.42 5.46
CA GLY A 29 10.72 16.45 5.15
C GLY A 29 10.01 15.32 5.91
N PRO A 30 8.69 15.33 6.02
CA PRO A 30 7.96 14.26 6.69
C PRO A 30 8.49 12.94 6.14
N ALA A 31 9.01 12.07 7.04
CA ALA A 31 9.76 10.89 6.67
C ALA A 31 8.99 10.10 5.59
N SER A 32 9.59 9.97 4.40
CA SER A 32 9.03 9.23 3.28
C SER A 32 8.59 7.85 3.76
N ARG A 33 7.29 7.52 3.63
CA ARG A 33 6.74 6.27 4.16
C ARG A 33 5.57 5.76 3.31
N TRP A 34 5.54 4.46 3.17
CA TRP A 34 4.43 3.67 2.67
C TRP A 34 4.19 2.54 3.68
N PRO A 35 3.59 2.83 4.84
CA PRO A 35 3.75 1.99 6.03
C PRO A 35 3.00 0.66 5.98
N GLN A 36 2.04 0.49 5.06
CA GLN A 36 1.24 -0.73 4.98
C GLN A 36 0.53 -0.86 3.64
N TYR A 37 -0.13 -2.00 3.41
CA TYR A 37 -1.05 -2.17 2.30
C TYR A 37 -2.00 -0.98 2.18
N GLY A 38 -2.18 -0.50 0.95
CA GLY A 38 -3.06 0.64 0.68
C GLY A 38 -2.56 1.98 1.20
N PHE A 39 -1.27 2.12 1.58
CA PHE A 39 -0.65 3.32 2.14
C PHE A 39 -1.08 3.64 3.58
N ASN A 40 -2.34 3.54 3.92
CA ASN A 40 -2.91 3.87 5.22
C ASN A 40 -4.02 2.88 5.62
N ALA A 41 -4.51 2.96 6.85
CA ALA A 41 -5.53 2.05 7.36
C ALA A 41 -6.88 2.10 6.60
N ARG A 42 -7.14 3.15 5.81
CA ARG A 42 -8.33 3.27 4.96
C ARG A 42 -8.15 2.66 3.57
N HIS A 43 -6.94 2.20 3.25
CA HIS A 43 -6.55 1.63 1.95
C HIS A 43 -6.77 2.60 0.77
N THR A 44 -6.46 3.88 0.96
CA THR A 44 -6.67 4.86 -0.11
C THR A 44 -5.73 4.68 -1.30
N LEU A 45 -4.63 3.92 -1.15
CA LEU A 45 -3.60 3.72 -2.17
C LEU A 45 -3.09 5.07 -2.74
N PHE A 46 -3.04 6.07 -1.88
CA PHE A 46 -2.67 7.44 -2.22
C PHE A 46 -1.63 7.98 -1.26
N ASP A 47 -0.47 8.40 -1.81
CA ASP A 47 0.53 9.20 -1.07
C ASP A 47 0.28 10.69 -1.29
N PRO A 48 -0.27 11.41 -0.30
CA PRO A 48 -0.49 12.85 -0.39
C PRO A 48 0.79 13.67 -0.17
N PHE A 49 1.90 13.03 0.20
CA PHE A 49 3.17 13.70 0.55
C PHE A 49 4.21 13.62 -0.56
N GLU A 50 4.01 12.79 -1.60
CA GLU A 50 4.88 12.75 -2.76
C GLU A 50 4.84 14.08 -3.51
N GLN A 51 6.00 14.69 -3.72
CA GLN A 51 6.15 15.97 -4.39
C GLN A 51 7.26 15.97 -5.44
N THR A 52 8.09 14.94 -5.45
CA THR A 52 9.24 14.83 -6.35
C THR A 52 8.83 14.27 -7.71
N LEU A 53 8.12 13.13 -7.70
CA LEU A 53 7.60 12.53 -8.92
C LEU A 53 6.29 13.22 -9.31
N SER A 54 6.13 13.48 -10.60
CA SER A 54 4.99 14.21 -11.13
C SER A 54 4.75 13.84 -12.61
N ARG A 55 3.68 14.35 -13.19
CA ARG A 55 3.38 14.19 -14.62
C ARG A 55 4.48 14.73 -15.54
N SER A 56 5.29 15.69 -15.08
CA SER A 56 6.31 16.34 -15.90
C SER A 56 7.65 15.59 -15.94
N ASN A 57 7.88 14.65 -15.01
CA ASN A 57 9.15 13.94 -14.89
C ASN A 57 9.03 12.42 -14.75
N VAL A 58 7.82 11.87 -14.76
CA VAL A 58 7.62 10.42 -14.66
C VAL A 58 8.23 9.65 -15.85
N THR A 59 8.41 10.30 -16.99
CA THR A 59 9.10 9.76 -18.19
C THR A 59 10.59 9.59 -18.00
N ASP A 60 11.19 10.27 -17.03
CA ASP A 60 12.63 10.32 -16.79
C ASP A 60 13.07 9.32 -15.71
N LEU A 61 12.12 8.49 -15.24
CA LEU A 61 12.39 7.44 -14.27
C LEU A 61 13.28 6.35 -14.88
N SER A 62 14.29 5.96 -14.13
CA SER A 62 15.20 4.86 -14.48
C SER A 62 15.40 3.93 -13.30
N LEU A 63 15.73 2.67 -13.58
CA LEU A 63 16.07 1.67 -12.56
C LEU A 63 17.28 2.17 -11.76
N GLN A 64 17.15 2.26 -10.46
CA GLN A 64 18.21 2.71 -9.55
C GLN A 64 18.92 1.51 -8.91
N TRP A 65 18.15 0.53 -8.51
CA TRP A 65 18.66 -0.74 -8.00
C TRP A 65 17.60 -1.85 -8.13
N GLU A 66 18.08 -3.07 -8.17
CA GLU A 66 17.30 -4.31 -8.14
C GLU A 66 17.85 -5.22 -7.03
N PHE A 67 16.97 -5.88 -6.31
CA PHE A 67 17.31 -6.89 -5.31
C PHE A 67 16.55 -8.18 -5.60
N MET A 68 17.29 -9.30 -5.73
CA MET A 68 16.70 -10.63 -5.93
C MET A 68 16.60 -11.37 -4.60
N THR A 69 15.39 -11.81 -4.23
CA THR A 69 15.15 -12.59 -3.00
C THR A 69 15.62 -14.04 -3.13
N GLY A 70 15.96 -14.51 -4.33
CA GLY A 70 16.40 -15.87 -4.64
C GLY A 70 17.33 -15.90 -5.84
N ASN A 71 17.41 -17.05 -6.51
CA ASN A 71 18.27 -17.25 -7.68
C ASN A 71 17.63 -16.81 -9.02
N GLY A 72 16.46 -16.16 -8.98
CA GLY A 72 15.76 -15.67 -10.17
C GLY A 72 15.17 -16.75 -11.09
N THR A 73 15.16 -18.00 -10.65
CA THR A 73 14.59 -19.11 -11.42
C THR A 73 13.26 -19.58 -10.81
N GLY A 74 12.19 -19.50 -11.57
CA GLY A 74 10.86 -19.94 -11.19
C GLY A 74 9.96 -18.83 -10.64
N ILE A 75 8.73 -19.21 -10.29
CA ILE A 75 7.72 -18.31 -9.72
C ILE A 75 8.00 -18.15 -8.22
N ALA A 76 8.32 -16.95 -7.80
CA ALA A 76 8.63 -16.59 -6.41
C ALA A 76 7.85 -15.33 -6.01
N PRO A 77 6.51 -15.40 -5.91
CA PRO A 77 5.69 -14.22 -5.67
C PRO A 77 6.11 -13.50 -4.37
N LEU A 78 6.23 -12.20 -4.47
CA LEU A 78 6.52 -11.30 -3.37
C LEU A 78 5.24 -10.59 -2.92
N SER A 79 5.22 -10.19 -1.66
CA SER A 79 4.22 -9.23 -1.17
C SER A 79 4.45 -7.85 -1.78
N GLY A 80 3.43 -7.01 -1.80
CA GLY A 80 3.63 -5.57 -1.98
C GLY A 80 4.53 -5.01 -0.87
N PRO A 81 5.32 -3.97 -1.17
CA PRO A 81 6.29 -3.43 -0.22
C PRO A 81 5.62 -2.57 0.85
N ALA A 82 6.18 -2.59 2.08
CA ALA A 82 5.95 -1.55 3.08
C ALA A 82 7.26 -0.79 3.32
N LEU A 83 7.17 0.53 3.46
CA LEU A 83 8.32 1.41 3.66
C LEU A 83 8.12 2.33 4.85
N ALA A 84 9.07 2.32 5.78
CA ALA A 84 9.10 3.27 6.88
C ALA A 84 10.53 3.51 7.34
N ASN A 85 10.85 4.77 7.67
CA ASN A 85 12.15 5.17 8.20
C ASN A 85 13.33 4.73 7.33
N GLY A 86 13.19 4.77 5.99
CA GLY A 86 14.22 4.37 5.04
C GLY A 86 14.45 2.85 4.96
N VAL A 87 13.54 2.05 5.50
CA VAL A 87 13.58 0.56 5.42
C VAL A 87 12.39 0.05 4.62
N LEU A 88 12.68 -0.74 3.60
CA LEU A 88 11.71 -1.44 2.77
C LEU A 88 11.55 -2.87 3.28
N TYR A 89 10.31 -3.30 3.52
CA TYR A 89 9.96 -4.63 4.00
C TYR A 89 9.17 -5.38 2.94
N VAL A 90 9.60 -6.60 2.61
CA VAL A 90 8.96 -7.47 1.61
C VAL A 90 9.00 -8.91 2.09
N ALA A 91 7.91 -9.64 1.88
CA ALA A 91 7.82 -11.07 2.15
C ALA A 91 7.85 -11.88 0.86
N SER A 92 8.46 -13.06 0.89
CA SER A 92 8.54 -14.01 -0.21
C SER A 92 7.99 -15.37 0.19
N MET A 93 6.98 -15.85 -0.53
CA MET A 93 6.42 -17.16 -0.29
C MET A 93 7.39 -18.29 -0.73
N ALA A 94 7.95 -18.19 -1.93
CA ALA A 94 8.78 -19.26 -2.48
C ALA A 94 10.13 -19.39 -1.78
N GLN A 95 10.71 -18.28 -1.32
CA GLN A 95 11.96 -18.27 -0.57
C GLN A 95 11.75 -18.44 0.94
N THR A 96 10.48 -18.43 1.38
CA THR A 96 10.10 -18.47 2.80
C THR A 96 10.84 -17.41 3.63
N THR A 97 10.99 -16.21 3.08
CA THR A 97 11.77 -15.12 3.69
C THR A 97 10.92 -13.89 3.94
N PHE A 98 11.28 -13.16 4.99
CA PHE A 98 10.88 -11.80 5.25
C PHE A 98 12.12 -10.92 5.28
N THR A 99 12.20 -9.96 4.37
CA THR A 99 13.41 -9.21 4.05
C THR A 99 13.21 -7.73 4.36
N ALA A 100 14.20 -7.12 5.01
CA ALA A 100 14.30 -5.69 5.20
C ALA A 100 15.50 -5.15 4.42
N LEU A 101 15.25 -4.18 3.55
CA LEU A 101 16.26 -3.54 2.71
C LEU A 101 16.40 -2.07 3.10
N ASP A 102 17.58 -1.54 2.90
CA ASP A 102 17.78 -0.09 2.81
C ASP A 102 17.06 0.41 1.56
N ALA A 103 16.13 1.32 1.72
CA ALA A 103 15.26 1.76 0.64
C ALA A 103 15.99 2.58 -0.44
N GLU A 104 17.09 3.24 -0.07
CA GLU A 104 17.87 4.04 -1.01
C GLU A 104 18.81 3.20 -1.85
N THR A 105 19.47 2.22 -1.25
CA THR A 105 20.54 1.44 -1.86
C THR A 105 20.15 0.04 -2.28
N GLY A 106 19.01 -0.49 -1.82
CA GLY A 106 18.60 -1.88 -2.02
C GLY A 106 19.43 -2.89 -1.22
N THR A 107 20.34 -2.46 -0.34
CA THR A 107 21.15 -3.38 0.45
C THR A 107 20.36 -4.03 1.56
N SER A 108 20.57 -5.34 1.77
CA SER A 108 19.89 -6.07 2.82
C SER A 108 20.35 -5.63 4.21
N ARG A 109 19.40 -5.26 5.07
CA ARG A 109 19.64 -4.98 6.50
C ARG A 109 19.50 -6.23 7.35
N TRP A 110 18.51 -7.06 7.04
CA TRP A 110 18.32 -8.38 7.64
C TRP A 110 17.35 -9.23 6.80
N ILE A 111 17.44 -10.53 6.97
CA ILE A 111 16.55 -11.53 6.37
C ILE A 111 16.15 -12.51 7.46
N TYR A 112 14.85 -12.73 7.63
CA TYR A 112 14.30 -13.81 8.44
C TYR A 112 13.85 -14.95 7.53
N THR A 113 14.16 -16.19 7.89
CA THR A 113 13.80 -17.39 7.11
C THR A 113 12.76 -18.22 7.85
N GLY A 114 11.94 -18.97 7.10
CA GLY A 114 10.89 -19.82 7.66
C GLY A 114 9.48 -19.21 7.63
N LEU A 115 9.32 -18.04 7.00
CA LEU A 115 8.03 -17.39 6.77
C LEU A 115 7.54 -17.66 5.35
N SER A 116 6.57 -18.56 5.19
CA SER A 116 5.90 -18.77 3.90
C SER A 116 4.72 -17.82 3.76
N THR A 117 4.93 -16.67 3.11
CA THR A 117 3.89 -15.66 2.97
C THR A 117 4.11 -14.73 1.78
N PHE A 118 3.01 -14.23 1.22
CA PHE A 118 2.95 -13.06 0.35
C PHE A 118 2.03 -11.96 0.92
N SER A 119 1.68 -12.07 2.22
CA SER A 119 0.92 -11.05 2.93
C SER A 119 1.71 -9.74 2.97
N ASN A 120 1.11 -8.64 2.51
CA ASN A 120 1.74 -7.33 2.54
C ASN A 120 2.00 -6.92 3.99
N PRO A 121 3.24 -6.49 4.33
CA PRO A 121 3.55 -6.09 5.69
C PRO A 121 2.89 -4.78 6.09
N ALA A 122 2.72 -4.59 7.41
CA ALA A 122 2.30 -3.33 8.00
C ALA A 122 3.32 -2.83 9.02
N VAL A 123 3.69 -1.56 8.97
CA VAL A 123 4.59 -0.91 9.94
C VAL A 123 3.80 0.01 10.86
N GLY A 124 3.94 -0.19 12.14
CA GLY A 124 3.27 0.66 13.13
C GLY A 124 3.96 0.64 14.49
N GLY A 125 4.05 1.79 15.13
CA GLY A 125 4.78 1.92 16.38
C GLY A 125 6.26 1.59 16.21
N ARG A 126 6.71 0.52 16.88
CA ARG A 126 8.11 0.02 16.83
C ARG A 126 8.24 -1.33 16.11
N HIS A 127 7.18 -1.78 15.44
CA HIS A 127 7.14 -3.10 14.82
C HIS A 127 6.75 -3.04 13.35
N VAL A 128 7.19 -4.04 12.63
CA VAL A 128 6.63 -4.44 11.34
C VAL A 128 5.93 -5.79 11.53
N TYR A 129 4.73 -5.90 10.98
CA TYR A 129 3.84 -7.04 11.13
C TYR A 129 3.68 -7.73 9.78
N THR A 130 3.63 -9.05 9.78
CA THR A 130 3.30 -9.86 8.60
C THR A 130 2.60 -11.15 9.02
N ALA A 131 1.68 -11.63 8.21
CA ALA A 131 1.03 -12.92 8.40
C ALA A 131 1.82 -14.01 7.67
N SER A 132 1.61 -15.28 8.03
CA SER A 132 2.23 -16.43 7.39
C SER A 132 1.23 -17.56 7.19
N LEU A 133 1.44 -18.37 6.15
CA LEU A 133 0.65 -19.58 5.85
C LEU A 133 0.77 -20.66 6.93
N ASP A 134 1.70 -20.52 7.89
CA ASP A 134 1.75 -21.35 9.09
C ASP A 134 0.66 -21.01 10.12
N GLY A 135 -0.16 -20.01 9.81
CA GLY A 135 -1.30 -19.60 10.62
C GLY A 135 -1.02 -18.49 11.63
N ASN A 136 0.17 -17.95 11.63
CA ASN A 136 0.56 -16.96 12.64
C ASN A 136 0.69 -15.53 12.07
N LEU A 137 0.47 -14.59 12.96
CA LEU A 137 0.85 -13.18 12.82
C LEU A 137 2.15 -12.94 13.59
N TYR A 138 3.11 -12.32 12.93
CA TYR A 138 4.45 -12.03 13.44
C TYR A 138 4.67 -10.53 13.60
N ALA A 139 5.36 -10.14 14.65
CA ALA A 139 5.82 -8.77 14.85
C ALA A 139 7.34 -8.74 15.02
N PHE A 140 8.03 -8.02 14.14
CA PHE A 140 9.47 -7.81 14.19
C PHE A 140 9.80 -6.37 14.62
N PRO A 141 10.88 -6.13 15.36
CA PRO A 141 11.29 -4.77 15.71
C PRO A 141 11.79 -4.01 14.46
N THR A 142 11.36 -2.75 14.28
CA THR A 142 11.78 -1.91 13.13
C THR A 142 13.24 -1.48 13.18
N ASN A 143 13.89 -1.54 14.34
CA ASN A 143 15.30 -1.17 14.56
C ASN A 143 16.26 -2.35 14.49
N CYS A 144 15.81 -3.50 13.98
CA CYS A 144 16.62 -4.71 13.86
C CYS A 144 17.72 -4.55 12.79
N VAL A 145 18.88 -5.16 13.03
CA VAL A 145 20.02 -5.23 12.11
C VAL A 145 20.70 -6.60 12.27
N GLY A 146 21.09 -7.21 11.17
CA GLY A 146 21.75 -8.53 11.17
C GLY A 146 20.73 -9.66 11.42
N THR A 147 20.87 -10.41 12.50
CA THR A 147 19.91 -11.48 12.83
C THR A 147 18.69 -10.89 13.55
N CYS A 148 17.53 -11.02 12.93
CA CYS A 148 16.28 -10.50 13.46
C CYS A 148 15.34 -11.65 13.85
N THR A 149 14.76 -11.55 15.05
CA THR A 149 13.74 -12.48 15.53
C THR A 149 12.46 -11.71 15.87
N PRO A 150 11.28 -12.32 15.73
CA PRO A 150 10.03 -11.66 16.11
C PRO A 150 10.00 -11.34 17.60
N THR A 151 9.47 -10.17 17.96
CA THR A 151 9.20 -9.76 19.33
C THR A 151 8.09 -10.63 19.93
N TRP A 152 7.11 -10.96 19.12
CA TRP A 152 6.03 -11.87 19.45
C TRP A 152 5.48 -12.54 18.18
N THR A 153 4.85 -13.69 18.38
CA THR A 153 4.16 -14.48 17.37
C THR A 153 2.88 -15.00 17.98
N VAL A 154 1.75 -14.86 17.28
CA VAL A 154 0.44 -15.30 17.77
C VAL A 154 -0.35 -15.98 16.65
N PRO A 155 -1.14 -17.03 16.95
CA PRO A 155 -2.01 -17.65 15.96
C PRO A 155 -3.17 -16.71 15.60
N VAL A 156 -3.61 -16.78 14.32
CA VAL A 156 -4.80 -16.09 13.84
C VAL A 156 -5.89 -17.13 13.58
N GLY A 157 -6.79 -17.26 14.57
CA GLY A 157 -7.86 -18.27 14.50
C GLY A 157 -7.38 -19.71 14.45
N ALA A 158 -8.31 -20.62 14.16
CA ALA A 158 -8.01 -22.05 14.12
C ALA A 158 -7.40 -22.53 12.80
N LEU A 159 -7.63 -21.80 11.71
CA LEU A 159 -7.23 -22.20 10.35
C LEU A 159 -6.10 -21.33 9.77
N GLY A 160 -5.63 -20.32 10.52
CA GLY A 160 -4.58 -19.42 10.10
C GLY A 160 -5.03 -18.30 9.18
N THR A 161 -4.08 -17.64 8.49
CA THR A 161 -4.33 -16.46 7.67
C THR A 161 -3.26 -16.23 6.61
N ASN A 162 -3.64 -15.54 5.54
CA ASN A 162 -2.73 -14.86 4.62
C ASN A 162 -3.20 -13.42 4.32
N SER A 163 -4.20 -12.96 5.05
CA SER A 163 -4.70 -11.57 4.93
C SER A 163 -3.59 -10.59 5.31
N PRO A 164 -3.40 -9.49 4.56
CA PRO A 164 -2.52 -8.42 5.00
C PRO A 164 -3.01 -7.81 6.32
N PRO A 165 -2.15 -7.65 7.33
CA PRO A 165 -2.51 -6.96 8.56
C PRO A 165 -2.68 -5.46 8.31
N THR A 166 -3.66 -4.84 8.95
CA THR A 166 -3.83 -3.39 8.97
C THR A 166 -3.55 -2.84 10.36
N TRP A 167 -2.55 -1.98 10.47
CA TRP A 167 -2.24 -1.26 11.70
C TRP A 167 -3.07 0.01 11.81
N SER A 168 -3.73 0.20 12.94
CA SER A 168 -4.43 1.44 13.27
C SER A 168 -4.49 1.65 14.78
N ASN A 169 -4.07 2.83 15.25
CA ASN A 169 -4.20 3.28 16.65
C ASN A 169 -3.71 2.26 17.69
N GLY A 170 -2.57 1.59 17.43
CA GLY A 170 -1.99 0.63 18.37
C GLY A 170 -2.61 -0.77 18.31
N ASN A 171 -3.48 -1.04 17.35
CA ASN A 171 -4.10 -2.34 17.11
C ASN A 171 -3.75 -2.85 15.70
N ILE A 172 -3.78 -4.17 15.55
CA ILE A 172 -3.70 -4.88 14.27
C ILE A 172 -5.05 -5.52 13.99
N TYR A 173 -5.57 -5.32 12.79
CA TYR A 173 -6.78 -5.98 12.28
C TYR A 173 -6.40 -6.90 11.13
N ILE A 174 -6.96 -8.12 11.11
CA ILE A 174 -6.58 -9.15 10.13
C ILE A 174 -7.74 -10.13 9.93
N GLY A 175 -7.89 -10.63 8.70
CA GLY A 175 -8.83 -11.68 8.37
C GLY A 175 -8.25 -13.07 8.66
N GLY A 176 -9.08 -14.03 9.06
CA GLY A 176 -8.70 -15.43 9.25
C GLY A 176 -9.33 -16.34 8.19
N TYR A 177 -8.73 -17.50 7.98
CA TYR A 177 -9.25 -18.54 7.07
C TYR A 177 -10.50 -19.24 7.63
N ASP A 178 -10.84 -19.00 8.88
CA ASP A 178 -12.09 -19.44 9.54
C ASP A 178 -13.27 -18.47 9.30
N GLY A 179 -13.09 -17.48 8.41
CA GLY A 179 -14.13 -16.51 8.06
C GLY A 179 -14.38 -15.45 9.15
N ARG A 180 -13.42 -15.25 10.05
CA ARG A 180 -13.50 -14.24 11.12
C ARG A 180 -12.53 -13.10 10.88
N VAL A 181 -12.87 -11.92 11.36
CA VAL A 181 -11.93 -10.81 11.52
C VAL A 181 -11.44 -10.80 12.97
N TYR A 182 -10.17 -10.51 13.15
CA TYR A 182 -9.47 -10.45 14.43
C TYR A 182 -8.88 -9.07 14.68
N ALA A 183 -8.86 -8.66 15.94
CA ALA A 183 -8.12 -7.50 16.42
C ALA A 183 -7.12 -7.92 17.50
N PHE A 184 -5.88 -7.49 17.34
CA PHE A 184 -4.80 -7.75 18.30
C PHE A 184 -4.20 -6.44 18.79
N ASN A 185 -3.73 -6.42 20.04
CA ASN A 185 -2.89 -5.34 20.52
C ASN A 185 -1.54 -5.37 19.80
N ALA A 186 -1.19 -4.31 19.10
CA ALA A 186 0.00 -4.24 18.26
C ALA A 186 1.32 -4.37 19.04
N THR A 187 1.34 -4.03 20.33
CA THR A 187 2.55 -4.09 21.15
C THR A 187 2.78 -5.47 21.75
N THR A 188 1.70 -6.13 22.19
CA THR A 188 1.78 -7.38 22.96
C THR A 188 1.40 -8.62 22.21
N GLY A 189 0.69 -8.51 21.06
CA GLY A 189 0.09 -9.63 20.34
C GLY A 189 -1.17 -10.20 21.00
N ALA A 190 -1.65 -9.63 22.11
CA ALA A 190 -2.87 -10.13 22.76
C ALA A 190 -4.08 -9.92 21.87
N GLU A 191 -4.91 -10.96 21.67
CA GLU A 191 -6.20 -10.83 21.00
C GLU A 191 -7.11 -9.93 21.83
N LEU A 192 -7.71 -8.94 21.19
CA LEU A 192 -8.64 -8.00 21.81
C LEU A 192 -10.09 -8.44 21.57
N TRP A 193 -10.40 -8.83 20.35
CA TRP A 193 -11.70 -9.34 19.95
C TRP A 193 -11.63 -10.06 18.61
N SER A 194 -12.66 -10.86 18.33
CA SER A 194 -12.90 -11.43 17.00
C SER A 194 -14.39 -11.40 16.67
N GLY A 195 -14.71 -11.25 15.37
CA GLY A 195 -16.08 -11.18 14.85
C GLY A 195 -16.30 -12.07 13.65
N GLN A 196 -17.49 -12.70 13.54
CA GLN A 196 -17.82 -13.55 12.41
C GLN A 196 -18.23 -12.69 11.21
N VAL A 197 -17.60 -12.95 10.07
CA VAL A 197 -17.90 -12.33 8.77
C VAL A 197 -18.68 -13.31 7.91
N ASN A 198 -18.05 -14.43 7.55
CA ASN A 198 -18.71 -15.48 6.77
C ASN A 198 -19.33 -16.52 7.72
N PRO A 199 -20.51 -17.09 7.36
CA PRO A 199 -21.09 -18.18 8.16
C PRO A 199 -20.09 -19.34 8.35
N PRO A 200 -20.08 -20.01 9.52
CA PRO A 200 -19.14 -21.09 9.79
C PRO A 200 -19.21 -22.28 8.83
N GLN A 201 -20.31 -22.41 8.08
CA GLN A 201 -20.51 -23.45 7.06
C GLN A 201 -19.87 -23.09 5.72
N LEU A 202 -19.52 -21.83 5.50
CA LEU A 202 -18.79 -21.36 4.33
C LEU A 202 -17.33 -21.18 4.75
N THR A 203 -16.47 -22.06 4.28
CA THR A 203 -15.02 -22.00 4.51
C THR A 203 -14.35 -20.98 3.61
N ASP A 204 -15.02 -19.87 3.30
CA ASP A 204 -14.45 -18.82 2.48
C ASP A 204 -13.49 -17.97 3.34
N PRO A 205 -12.19 -18.10 3.09
CA PRO A 205 -11.17 -17.39 3.84
C PRO A 205 -11.29 -15.88 3.64
N LEU A 206 -11.00 -15.11 4.68
CA LEU A 206 -10.84 -13.66 4.56
C LEU A 206 -9.40 -13.34 4.15
N ASN A 207 -9.19 -13.24 2.85
CA ASN A 207 -7.86 -12.99 2.26
C ASN A 207 -7.52 -11.51 2.13
N PHE A 208 -8.53 -10.63 2.16
CA PHE A 208 -8.36 -9.20 1.96
C PHE A 208 -8.08 -8.47 3.27
N ALA A 209 -7.25 -7.43 3.18
CA ALA A 209 -6.94 -6.59 4.33
C ALA A 209 -8.18 -5.87 4.86
N PRO A 210 -8.45 -5.87 6.19
CA PRO A 210 -9.50 -5.05 6.78
C PRO A 210 -9.15 -3.55 6.68
N ALA A 211 -10.06 -2.71 6.15
CA ALA A 211 -9.89 -1.26 6.19
C ALA A 211 -10.37 -0.67 7.51
N VAL A 212 -9.71 0.36 8.01
CA VAL A 212 -10.08 1.02 9.28
C VAL A 212 -10.25 2.52 9.08
N SER A 213 -11.40 3.05 9.49
CA SER A 213 -11.65 4.48 9.49
C SER A 213 -12.42 4.92 10.73
N GLY A 214 -11.88 5.89 11.47
CA GLY A 214 -12.42 6.31 12.75
C GLY A 214 -12.45 5.15 13.75
N ASN A 215 -13.64 4.80 14.26
CA ASN A 215 -13.84 3.70 15.17
C ASN A 215 -14.50 2.47 14.51
N ARG A 216 -14.34 2.29 13.22
CA ARG A 216 -14.90 1.16 12.46
C ARG A 216 -13.85 0.41 11.67
N VAL A 217 -14.06 -0.91 11.57
CA VAL A 217 -13.32 -1.86 10.76
C VAL A 217 -14.23 -2.40 9.68
N TYR A 218 -13.82 -2.33 8.43
CA TYR A 218 -14.59 -2.78 7.27
C TYR A 218 -13.89 -3.98 6.65
N VAL A 219 -14.65 -5.02 6.36
CA VAL A 219 -14.14 -6.30 5.86
C VAL A 219 -14.96 -6.76 4.67
N SER A 220 -14.31 -7.12 3.59
CA SER A 220 -14.93 -7.86 2.48
C SER A 220 -15.14 -9.31 2.89
N GLY A 221 -16.37 -9.79 2.79
CA GLY A 221 -16.74 -11.17 3.04
C GLY A 221 -17.63 -11.73 1.94
N ASP A 222 -18.17 -12.93 2.15
CA ASP A 222 -19.12 -13.53 1.19
C ASP A 222 -20.30 -12.58 0.91
N ARG A 223 -20.40 -12.15 -0.33
CA ARG A 223 -21.46 -11.28 -0.85
C ARG A 223 -21.63 -9.93 -0.15
N GLY A 224 -20.54 -9.30 0.31
CA GLY A 224 -20.71 -7.96 0.84
C GLY A 224 -19.58 -7.43 1.71
N VAL A 225 -19.87 -6.29 2.29
CA VAL A 225 -18.99 -5.60 3.23
C VAL A 225 -19.62 -5.62 4.61
N TYR A 226 -18.83 -5.94 5.61
CA TYR A 226 -19.19 -5.98 7.02
C TYR A 226 -18.47 -4.86 7.76
N ALA A 227 -19.16 -4.11 8.59
CA ALA A 227 -18.55 -3.11 9.45
C ALA A 227 -18.63 -3.52 10.91
N PHE A 228 -17.50 -3.54 11.59
CA PHE A 228 -17.39 -3.80 13.02
C PHE A 228 -16.94 -2.55 13.78
N PRO A 229 -17.25 -2.42 15.08
CA PRO A 229 -16.58 -1.41 15.90
C PRO A 229 -15.10 -1.75 16.04
N ALA A 230 -14.22 -0.74 15.95
CA ALA A 230 -12.78 -0.93 16.13
C ALA A 230 -12.41 -1.36 17.58
N SER A 231 -13.30 -1.09 18.53
CA SER A 231 -13.21 -1.55 19.92
C SER A 231 -14.47 -2.34 20.25
N CYS A 232 -14.29 -3.59 20.62
CA CYS A 232 -15.39 -4.56 20.83
C CYS A 232 -15.00 -5.56 21.92
N THR A 233 -15.96 -6.40 22.31
CA THR A 233 -15.72 -7.60 23.13
C THR A 233 -16.09 -8.85 22.33
N THR A 234 -15.40 -9.95 22.55
CA THR A 234 -15.70 -11.23 21.86
C THR A 234 -16.93 -11.92 22.48
N PRO A 235 -17.91 -12.39 21.67
CA PRO A 235 -18.01 -12.23 20.22
C PRO A 235 -18.37 -10.80 19.83
N CYS A 236 -17.78 -10.33 18.72
CA CYS A 236 -18.08 -9.02 18.18
C CYS A 236 -19.07 -9.14 17.02
N ASP A 237 -20.18 -8.47 17.11
CA ASP A 237 -21.19 -8.43 16.04
C ASP A 237 -20.95 -7.23 15.11
N PRO A 238 -21.25 -7.37 13.80
CA PRO A 238 -21.15 -6.26 12.88
C PRO A 238 -22.19 -5.17 13.20
N LEU A 239 -21.80 -3.91 13.07
CA LEU A 239 -22.69 -2.75 13.17
C LEU A 239 -23.70 -2.74 12.02
N TRP A 240 -23.25 -3.15 10.84
CA TRP A 240 -24.06 -3.30 9.64
C TRP A 240 -23.41 -4.27 8.65
N VAL A 241 -24.21 -4.78 7.73
CA VAL A 241 -23.80 -5.62 6.60
C VAL A 241 -24.41 -5.04 5.33
N ALA A 242 -23.58 -4.63 4.39
CA ALA A 242 -23.98 -4.14 3.07
C ALA A 242 -23.76 -5.24 2.03
N ARG A 243 -24.84 -5.60 1.30
CA ARG A 243 -24.81 -6.72 0.34
C ARG A 243 -24.41 -6.24 -1.06
N THR A 244 -23.53 -6.99 -1.69
CA THR A 244 -23.21 -6.93 -3.10
C THR A 244 -23.95 -8.03 -3.87
N GLN A 245 -24.06 -7.90 -5.18
CA GLN A 245 -24.74 -8.92 -5.98
C GLN A 245 -23.90 -10.21 -6.07
N PHE A 246 -22.57 -10.03 -6.16
CA PHE A 246 -21.57 -11.09 -6.19
C PHE A 246 -20.50 -10.80 -5.13
N SER A 247 -19.67 -11.80 -4.81
CA SER A 247 -18.62 -11.63 -3.81
C SER A 247 -17.65 -10.50 -4.19
N PRO A 248 -17.25 -9.65 -3.23
CA PRO A 248 -16.15 -8.72 -3.43
C PRO A 248 -14.88 -9.44 -3.81
N ASP A 249 -14.10 -8.83 -4.72
CA ASP A 249 -12.83 -9.39 -5.24
C ASP A 249 -11.61 -8.58 -4.77
N ALA A 250 -11.78 -7.72 -3.78
CA ALA A 250 -10.73 -6.87 -3.25
C ALA A 250 -10.99 -6.41 -1.81
N ALA A 251 -9.96 -5.84 -1.20
CA ALA A 251 -10.08 -5.13 0.07
C ALA A 251 -10.99 -3.89 -0.08
N PRO A 252 -11.77 -3.55 0.96
CA PRO A 252 -12.54 -2.32 0.93
C PRO A 252 -11.63 -1.09 1.03
N THR A 253 -11.98 -0.02 0.31
CA THR A 253 -11.34 1.29 0.41
C THR A 253 -12.28 2.28 1.06
N VAL A 254 -11.81 3.08 2.01
CA VAL A 254 -12.65 4.08 2.70
C VAL A 254 -12.20 5.50 2.35
N ALA A 255 -13.08 6.26 1.71
CA ALA A 255 -12.80 7.65 1.32
C ALA A 255 -14.08 8.49 1.39
N ASP A 256 -13.95 9.75 1.80
CA ASP A 256 -15.00 10.77 1.77
C ASP A 256 -16.36 10.34 2.38
N GLY A 257 -16.30 9.49 3.42
CA GLY A 257 -17.49 8.96 4.08
C GLY A 257 -18.12 7.73 3.42
N PHE A 258 -17.50 7.18 2.39
CA PHE A 258 -17.97 5.98 1.68
C PHE A 258 -16.99 4.81 1.84
N VAL A 259 -17.54 3.60 1.78
CA VAL A 259 -16.81 2.34 1.59
C VAL A 259 -17.00 1.91 0.15
N LEU A 260 -15.89 1.84 -0.58
CA LEU A 260 -15.85 1.43 -1.98
C LEU A 260 -15.38 -0.01 -2.08
N VAL A 261 -16.03 -0.81 -2.92
CA VAL A 261 -15.64 -2.20 -3.21
C VAL A 261 -16.11 -2.60 -4.60
N GLY A 262 -15.37 -3.46 -5.27
CA GLY A 262 -15.74 -4.09 -6.53
C GLY A 262 -16.15 -5.55 -6.34
N ASP A 263 -17.13 -6.04 -7.12
CA ASP A 263 -17.43 -7.46 -7.19
C ASP A 263 -16.79 -8.09 -8.45
N TYR A 264 -16.59 -9.41 -8.43
CA TYR A 264 -15.92 -10.13 -9.53
C TYR A 264 -16.64 -10.08 -10.89
N GLN A 265 -17.88 -9.54 -10.94
CA GLN A 265 -18.63 -9.31 -12.18
C GLN A 265 -18.52 -7.88 -12.70
N GLY A 266 -17.66 -7.06 -12.11
CA GLY A 266 -17.38 -5.71 -12.60
C GLY A 266 -18.34 -4.64 -12.08
N THR A 267 -19.03 -4.86 -10.98
CA THR A 267 -19.82 -3.81 -10.34
C THR A 267 -19.03 -3.16 -9.22
N ILE A 268 -18.89 -1.84 -9.27
CA ILE A 268 -18.36 -1.02 -8.21
C ILE A 268 -19.51 -0.53 -7.35
N TYR A 269 -19.36 -0.63 -6.04
CA TYR A 269 -20.32 -0.16 -5.05
C TYR A 269 -19.71 0.91 -4.18
N ALA A 270 -20.50 1.93 -3.84
CA ALA A 270 -20.18 2.89 -2.80
C ALA A 270 -21.28 2.86 -1.74
N PHE A 271 -20.91 2.38 -0.55
CA PHE A 271 -21.79 2.33 0.61
C PHE A 271 -21.46 3.48 1.55
N ASP A 272 -22.48 4.09 2.17
CA ASP A 272 -22.28 5.03 3.27
C ASP A 272 -21.53 4.34 4.41
N ALA A 273 -20.41 4.87 4.82
CA ALA A 273 -19.51 4.24 5.79
C ALA A 273 -20.13 4.15 7.21
N ALA A 274 -21.09 5.02 7.53
CA ALA A 274 -21.75 5.01 8.83
C ALA A 274 -22.88 3.99 8.92
N THR A 275 -23.63 3.80 7.84
CA THR A 275 -24.91 3.06 7.83
C THR A 275 -24.91 1.80 6.99
N GLY A 276 -23.98 1.65 6.05
CA GLY A 276 -23.95 0.56 5.07
C GLY A 276 -24.97 0.70 3.94
N ASN A 277 -25.70 1.82 3.87
CA ASN A 277 -26.66 2.06 2.80
C ASN A 277 -25.94 2.27 1.47
N LEU A 278 -26.44 1.65 0.40
CA LEU A 278 -25.92 1.87 -0.95
C LEU A 278 -26.21 3.31 -1.38
N ASN A 279 -25.13 4.04 -1.74
CA ASN A 279 -25.24 5.39 -2.28
C ASN A 279 -25.31 5.35 -3.82
N TRP A 280 -24.36 4.69 -4.44
CA TRP A 280 -24.33 4.50 -5.90
C TRP A 280 -23.60 3.20 -6.26
N LYS A 281 -23.78 2.79 -7.51
CA LYS A 281 -22.99 1.74 -8.15
C LYS A 281 -22.57 2.14 -9.55
N GLY A 282 -21.44 1.61 -10.02
CA GLY A 282 -20.91 1.78 -11.36
C GLY A 282 -20.58 0.43 -11.99
N ARG A 283 -20.27 0.42 -13.28
CA ARG A 283 -19.84 -0.80 -13.96
C ARG A 283 -18.54 -0.59 -14.70
N VAL A 284 -17.68 -1.60 -14.64
CA VAL A 284 -16.48 -1.74 -15.44
C VAL A 284 -16.58 -2.99 -16.33
N THR A 285 -15.71 -3.14 -17.30
CA THR A 285 -15.81 -4.16 -18.37
C THR A 285 -15.40 -5.57 -17.94
N ALA A 286 -14.68 -5.69 -16.79
CA ALA A 286 -14.20 -6.96 -16.24
C ALA A 286 -14.09 -6.87 -14.71
N SER A 287 -13.67 -7.96 -14.05
CA SER A 287 -13.38 -7.93 -12.61
C SER A 287 -12.43 -6.78 -12.26
N PRO A 288 -12.82 -5.90 -11.33
CA PRO A 288 -11.97 -4.85 -10.84
C PRO A 288 -10.98 -5.42 -9.81
N HIS A 289 -9.83 -4.82 -9.74
CA HIS A 289 -8.91 -5.00 -8.62
C HIS A 289 -9.22 -3.98 -7.51
N GLU A 290 -8.26 -3.70 -6.62
CA GLU A 290 -8.39 -2.70 -5.56
C GLU A 290 -8.68 -1.31 -6.13
N ILE A 291 -9.32 -0.49 -5.32
CA ILE A 291 -9.73 0.86 -5.69
C ILE A 291 -8.83 1.87 -5.00
N ALA A 292 -8.04 2.63 -5.76
CA ALA A 292 -7.33 3.78 -5.23
C ALA A 292 -8.23 5.02 -5.19
N THR A 293 -8.05 5.88 -4.19
CA THR A 293 -8.84 7.11 -4.08
C THR A 293 -7.96 8.31 -3.78
N ALA A 294 -8.11 9.37 -4.58
CA ALA A 294 -7.42 10.63 -4.37
C ALA A 294 -8.31 11.80 -4.83
N HIS A 295 -8.36 12.85 -4.02
CA HIS A 295 -9.07 14.10 -4.36
C HIS A 295 -10.51 13.90 -4.84
N GLY A 296 -11.27 13.01 -4.20
CA GLY A 296 -12.66 12.72 -4.54
C GLY A 296 -12.86 11.85 -5.78
N VAL A 297 -11.80 11.28 -6.35
CA VAL A 297 -11.84 10.36 -7.49
C VAL A 297 -11.40 8.97 -7.06
N ALA A 298 -12.17 7.96 -7.48
CA ALA A 298 -11.86 6.54 -7.35
C ALA A 298 -11.28 6.03 -8.68
N TYR A 299 -10.11 5.39 -8.63
CA TYR A 299 -9.41 4.80 -9.77
C TYR A 299 -9.49 3.30 -9.66
N VAL A 300 -10.01 2.65 -10.70
CA VAL A 300 -10.30 1.22 -10.76
C VAL A 300 -9.59 0.63 -11.96
N THR A 301 -8.82 -0.40 -11.75
CA THR A 301 -8.19 -1.17 -12.83
C THR A 301 -9.00 -2.41 -13.16
N THR A 302 -8.88 -2.91 -14.38
CA THR A 302 -9.58 -4.11 -14.82
C THR A 302 -8.62 -5.13 -15.42
N GLY A 303 -8.97 -6.41 -15.31
CA GLY A 303 -8.24 -7.50 -15.96
C GLY A 303 -8.23 -7.42 -17.50
N ARG A 304 -8.97 -6.47 -18.12
CA ARG A 304 -8.92 -6.18 -19.56
C ARG A 304 -7.99 -5.03 -19.93
N GLY A 305 -7.26 -4.51 -18.95
CA GLY A 305 -6.23 -3.49 -19.18
C GLY A 305 -6.75 -2.07 -19.24
N GLU A 306 -7.88 -1.78 -18.61
CA GLU A 306 -8.44 -0.44 -18.53
C GLU A 306 -8.23 0.15 -17.13
N LEU A 307 -7.93 1.44 -17.07
CA LEU A 307 -8.00 2.27 -15.90
C LEU A 307 -9.25 3.14 -16.00
N VAL A 308 -10.13 3.05 -15.03
CA VAL A 308 -11.45 3.70 -15.04
C VAL A 308 -11.57 4.59 -13.83
N ALA A 309 -12.09 5.81 -13.99
CA ALA A 309 -12.28 6.76 -12.90
C ALA A 309 -13.75 7.03 -12.62
N PHE A 310 -14.12 7.07 -11.33
CA PHE A 310 -15.44 7.45 -10.86
C PHE A 310 -15.33 8.57 -9.81
N ALA A 311 -16.38 9.39 -9.69
CA ALA A 311 -16.47 10.29 -8.54
C ALA A 311 -16.80 9.47 -7.28
N VAL A 312 -16.04 9.65 -6.18
CA VAL A 312 -16.27 8.95 -4.91
C VAL A 312 -17.68 9.26 -4.36
N ALA A 313 -18.10 10.51 -4.42
CA ALA A 313 -19.43 10.94 -3.99
C ALA A 313 -20.56 10.50 -4.94
N GLY A 314 -20.22 9.88 -6.08
CA GLY A 314 -21.19 9.49 -7.11
C GLY A 314 -21.57 10.64 -8.04
N CYS A 315 -22.62 10.42 -8.82
CA CYS A 315 -23.11 11.32 -9.86
C CYS A 315 -24.51 11.91 -9.55
N GLY A 316 -25.05 11.65 -8.37
CA GLY A 316 -26.43 12.02 -8.00
C GLY A 316 -27.48 10.99 -8.41
N GLU A 317 -27.09 9.93 -9.12
CA GLU A 317 -27.95 8.83 -9.57
C GLU A 317 -27.55 7.51 -8.90
N ALA A 318 -28.46 6.55 -8.88
CA ALA A 318 -28.20 5.21 -8.32
C ALA A 318 -27.17 4.40 -9.10
N VAL A 319 -27.01 4.70 -10.41
CA VAL A 319 -26.00 4.08 -11.29
C VAL A 319 -25.21 5.18 -11.96
N CYS A 320 -23.90 5.22 -11.70
CA CYS A 320 -23.01 6.23 -12.23
C CYS A 320 -22.18 5.71 -13.40
N SER A 321 -22.02 6.56 -14.42
CA SER A 321 -21.04 6.38 -15.47
C SER A 321 -19.65 6.79 -14.99
N PRO A 322 -18.56 6.22 -15.57
CA PRO A 322 -17.21 6.71 -15.32
C PRO A 322 -17.06 8.20 -15.67
N LEU A 323 -16.16 8.86 -14.99
CA LEU A 323 -15.67 10.20 -15.39
C LEU A 323 -14.85 10.12 -16.67
N TRP A 324 -14.07 9.05 -16.80
CA TRP A 324 -13.29 8.69 -17.99
C TRP A 324 -12.81 7.24 -17.89
N THR A 325 -12.43 6.68 -19.04
CA THR A 325 -11.82 5.35 -19.19
C THR A 325 -10.60 5.46 -20.07
N SER A 326 -9.46 4.87 -19.67
CA SER A 326 -8.26 4.81 -20.51
C SER A 326 -8.49 3.95 -21.74
N ALA A 327 -7.63 4.07 -22.74
CA ALA A 327 -7.53 3.04 -23.76
C ALA A 327 -7.09 1.71 -23.12
N PRO A 328 -7.56 0.56 -23.64
CA PRO A 328 -7.07 -0.73 -23.19
C PRO A 328 -5.57 -0.86 -23.43
N SER A 329 -4.83 -1.26 -22.40
CA SER A 329 -3.36 -1.40 -22.47
C SER A 329 -2.92 -2.67 -23.21
N GLY A 330 -3.84 -3.60 -23.48
CA GLY A 330 -3.53 -4.91 -24.06
C GLY A 330 -2.93 -5.92 -23.07
N VAL A 331 -2.85 -5.56 -21.79
CA VAL A 331 -2.34 -6.37 -20.67
C VAL A 331 -3.27 -6.23 -19.48
N SER A 332 -3.28 -7.20 -18.56
CA SER A 332 -4.04 -7.05 -17.30
C SER A 332 -3.41 -5.95 -16.44
N LEU A 333 -4.26 -5.09 -15.87
CA LEU A 333 -3.86 -4.08 -14.90
C LEU A 333 -4.23 -4.52 -13.49
N PHE A 334 -3.31 -4.32 -12.56
CA PHE A 334 -3.46 -4.65 -11.14
C PHE A 334 -3.68 -3.40 -10.29
N THR A 335 -3.44 -3.50 -9.01
CA THR A 335 -3.73 -2.47 -8.01
C THR A 335 -3.16 -1.10 -8.37
N PRO A 336 -4.01 -0.06 -8.50
CA PRO A 336 -3.56 1.29 -8.77
C PRO A 336 -2.97 1.94 -7.53
N THR A 337 -2.01 2.83 -7.72
CA THR A 337 -1.42 3.68 -6.68
C THR A 337 -1.37 5.11 -7.18
N VAL A 338 -1.82 6.06 -6.36
CA VAL A 338 -1.87 7.48 -6.75
C VAL A 338 -0.82 8.28 -5.99
N ALA A 339 -0.06 9.10 -6.70
CA ALA A 339 0.87 10.06 -6.11
C ALA A 339 1.03 11.27 -7.04
N ASN A 340 0.95 12.47 -6.48
CA ASN A 340 1.23 13.75 -7.13
C ASN A 340 0.75 13.88 -8.60
N GLY A 341 -0.52 13.58 -8.83
CA GLY A 341 -1.16 13.73 -10.13
C GLY A 341 -0.91 12.59 -11.13
N VAL A 342 -0.31 11.48 -10.68
CA VAL A 342 -0.05 10.27 -11.48
C VAL A 342 -0.69 9.05 -10.81
N VAL A 343 -1.29 8.17 -11.61
CA VAL A 343 -1.76 6.84 -11.22
C VAL A 343 -0.77 5.82 -11.76
N TYR A 344 -0.09 5.12 -10.87
CA TYR A 344 0.84 4.03 -11.20
C TYR A 344 0.11 2.70 -11.08
N VAL A 345 0.25 1.84 -12.07
CA VAL A 345 -0.49 0.58 -12.16
C VAL A 345 0.46 -0.55 -12.54
N GLY A 346 0.49 -1.61 -11.76
CA GLY A 346 1.14 -2.85 -12.16
C GLY A 346 0.46 -3.43 -13.39
N ALA A 347 1.22 -3.96 -14.32
CA ALA A 347 0.72 -4.52 -15.55
C ALA A 347 1.45 -5.83 -15.89
N LEU A 348 0.69 -6.79 -16.40
CA LEU A 348 1.16 -8.13 -16.70
C LEU A 348 0.71 -8.56 -18.10
N ASP A 349 1.63 -9.08 -18.90
CA ASP A 349 1.30 -9.72 -20.17
C ASP A 349 0.58 -11.06 -19.93
N PHE A 350 -0.25 -11.47 -20.90
CA PHE A 350 -1.05 -12.70 -20.80
C PHE A 350 -0.23 -14.00 -20.75
N ILE A 351 1.08 -13.93 -20.98
CA ILE A 351 2.00 -15.08 -20.93
C ILE A 351 2.93 -15.05 -19.72
N TYR A 352 2.70 -14.13 -18.77
CA TYR A 352 3.42 -14.01 -17.49
C TYR A 352 4.95 -13.83 -17.60
N THR A 353 5.42 -13.30 -18.75
CA THR A 353 6.85 -13.19 -19.01
C THR A 353 7.42 -11.82 -18.75
N GLN A 354 6.64 -10.76 -18.89
CA GLN A 354 7.06 -9.38 -18.67
C GLN A 354 6.04 -8.65 -17.81
N GLY A 355 6.55 -7.89 -16.85
CA GLY A 355 5.78 -6.96 -16.06
C GLY A 355 6.22 -5.54 -16.32
N ASN A 356 5.29 -4.64 -16.12
CA ASN A 356 5.50 -3.22 -16.25
C ASN A 356 4.80 -2.48 -15.12
N VAL A 357 5.25 -1.27 -14.82
CA VAL A 357 4.43 -0.27 -14.15
C VAL A 357 4.05 0.79 -15.18
N LEU A 358 2.76 0.93 -15.43
CA LEU A 358 2.23 1.98 -16.31
C LEU A 358 1.86 3.20 -15.46
N ALA A 359 2.23 4.39 -15.92
CA ALA A 359 1.93 5.64 -15.25
C ALA A 359 0.91 6.44 -16.08
N TYR A 360 -0.27 6.69 -15.51
CA TYR A 360 -1.33 7.46 -16.15
C TYR A 360 -1.52 8.81 -15.45
N PRO A 361 -1.98 9.87 -16.17
CA PRO A 361 -2.36 11.10 -15.49
C PRO A 361 -3.66 10.90 -14.70
N THR A 362 -3.79 11.51 -13.52
CA THR A 362 -5.05 11.49 -12.74
C THR A 362 -6.20 12.22 -13.44
N THR A 363 -5.89 13.14 -14.34
CA THR A 363 -6.86 13.87 -15.16
C THR A 363 -6.74 13.41 -16.61
N CYS A 364 -7.40 12.32 -16.90
CA CYS A 364 -7.52 11.77 -18.24
C CYS A 364 -8.78 12.26 -18.95
N THR A 365 -8.81 12.06 -20.25
CA THR A 365 -10.03 11.98 -21.07
C THR A 365 -10.17 10.56 -21.59
N ASP A 366 -11.35 10.19 -22.08
CA ASP A 366 -11.59 8.86 -22.65
C ASP A 366 -10.53 8.48 -23.70
N GLY A 367 -10.03 7.26 -23.60
CA GLY A 367 -9.02 6.71 -24.49
C GLY A 367 -7.59 7.18 -24.23
N CYS A 368 -7.29 7.80 -23.07
CA CYS A 368 -5.94 8.23 -22.78
C CYS A 368 -4.95 7.05 -22.67
N GLN A 369 -3.68 7.32 -22.99
CA GLN A 369 -2.57 6.39 -22.93
C GLN A 369 -1.70 6.68 -21.68
N PRO A 370 -0.89 5.70 -21.21
CA PRO A 370 0.06 5.96 -20.15
C PRO A 370 1.11 7.01 -20.58
N LEU A 371 1.54 7.82 -19.63
CA LEU A 371 2.64 8.79 -19.78
C LEU A 371 4.00 8.09 -19.90
N ALA A 372 4.17 7.01 -19.12
CA ALA A 372 5.41 6.26 -19.04
C ALA A 372 5.13 4.78 -18.79
N THR A 373 6.10 3.96 -19.17
CA THR A 373 6.16 2.52 -18.88
C THR A 373 7.49 2.20 -18.23
N LEU A 374 7.47 1.70 -17.00
CA LEU A 374 8.66 1.20 -16.30
C LEU A 374 8.71 -0.31 -16.50
N VAL A 375 9.76 -0.79 -17.16
CA VAL A 375 9.95 -2.21 -17.46
C VAL A 375 10.54 -2.90 -16.24
N LEU A 376 9.89 -3.96 -15.77
CA LEU A 376 10.31 -4.78 -14.63
C LEU A 376 11.00 -6.06 -15.12
N GLY A 377 11.82 -6.67 -14.24
CA GLY A 377 12.42 -7.97 -14.47
C GLY A 377 11.44 -9.14 -14.50
N GLY A 378 10.19 -8.95 -14.07
CA GLY A 378 9.12 -9.96 -14.01
C GLY A 378 7.75 -9.32 -13.81
N ALA A 379 6.70 -10.14 -13.86
CA ALA A 379 5.32 -9.69 -13.68
C ALA A 379 5.09 -9.02 -12.31
N ASN A 380 4.31 -7.93 -12.27
CA ASN A 380 3.92 -7.27 -11.03
C ASN A 380 2.40 -7.45 -10.82
N GLU A 381 2.03 -8.08 -9.72
CA GLU A 381 0.64 -8.34 -9.30
C GLU A 381 0.27 -7.63 -7.99
N THR A 382 1.17 -6.83 -7.45
CA THR A 382 0.99 -6.17 -6.15
C THR A 382 0.97 -4.65 -6.29
N PRO A 383 0.41 -3.93 -5.30
CA PRO A 383 0.51 -2.48 -5.30
C PRO A 383 1.97 -2.03 -5.32
N VAL A 384 2.29 -1.06 -6.15
CA VAL A 384 3.58 -0.38 -6.09
C VAL A 384 3.56 0.65 -4.97
N ALA A 385 4.70 0.86 -4.28
CA ALA A 385 4.85 1.97 -3.37
C ALA A 385 5.51 3.14 -4.09
N VAL A 386 4.87 4.31 -4.07
CA VAL A 386 5.39 5.54 -4.68
C VAL A 386 5.61 6.55 -3.57
N VAL A 387 6.86 6.85 -3.27
CA VAL A 387 7.19 7.65 -2.09
C VAL A 387 8.61 8.21 -2.16
N GLY A 388 8.78 9.48 -1.81
CA GLY A 388 10.08 10.12 -1.67
C GLY A 388 10.90 10.17 -2.97
N GLY A 389 10.25 10.37 -4.11
CA GLY A 389 10.89 10.43 -5.42
C GLY A 389 11.24 9.07 -6.01
N ARG A 390 10.67 7.97 -5.47
CA ARG A 390 10.92 6.59 -5.95
C ARG A 390 9.64 5.80 -6.14
N VAL A 391 9.68 4.87 -7.09
CA VAL A 391 8.69 3.81 -7.30
C VAL A 391 9.34 2.48 -6.92
N TYR A 392 8.75 1.75 -5.98
CA TYR A 392 9.18 0.41 -5.59
C TYR A 392 8.15 -0.59 -6.08
N ALA A 393 8.60 -1.55 -6.86
CA ALA A 393 7.79 -2.63 -7.41
C ALA A 393 8.36 -3.98 -7.00
N THR A 394 7.48 -4.95 -6.75
CA THR A 394 7.86 -6.33 -6.48
C THR A 394 7.31 -7.23 -7.58
N THR A 395 7.99 -8.31 -7.90
CA THR A 395 7.64 -9.16 -9.04
C THR A 395 7.42 -10.61 -8.63
N VAL A 396 6.71 -11.35 -9.47
CA VAL A 396 6.46 -12.79 -9.24
C VAL A 396 7.68 -13.68 -9.41
N ASN A 397 8.78 -13.18 -10.01
CA ASN A 397 10.05 -13.90 -10.11
C ASN A 397 11.03 -13.60 -8.95
N GLY A 398 10.59 -12.80 -7.98
CA GLY A 398 11.35 -12.53 -6.76
C GLY A 398 12.24 -11.29 -6.83
N SER A 399 12.13 -10.41 -7.84
CA SER A 399 12.82 -9.13 -7.85
C SER A 399 12.05 -8.05 -7.08
N ILE A 400 12.80 -7.16 -6.50
CA ILE A 400 12.35 -5.90 -5.91
C ILE A 400 13.09 -4.79 -6.65
N ASP A 401 12.37 -3.98 -7.39
CA ASP A 401 12.91 -2.97 -8.29
C ASP A 401 12.61 -1.58 -7.75
N SER A 402 13.61 -0.70 -7.75
CA SER A 402 13.46 0.71 -7.39
C SER A 402 13.76 1.60 -8.58
N PHE A 403 12.80 2.43 -8.96
CA PHE A 403 12.96 3.45 -9.99
C PHE A 403 12.99 4.83 -9.34
N GLY A 404 13.78 5.74 -9.92
CA GLY A 404 13.92 7.12 -9.48
C GLY A 404 14.44 8.01 -10.61
N LEU A 405 14.46 9.31 -10.39
CA LEU A 405 15.09 10.25 -11.31
C LEU A 405 16.62 10.04 -11.29
N ALA A 406 17.28 10.23 -12.43
CA ALA A 406 18.74 10.22 -12.47
C ALA A 406 19.28 11.32 -11.56
N GLN A 407 20.29 10.98 -10.73
CA GLN A 407 20.97 11.94 -9.84
C GLN A 407 21.98 12.79 -10.59
#